data_9fc32524bb1afb4d1118f5c817388f21
#
_entry.id   9fc32524bb1afb4d1118f5c817388f21
#
_cell.length_a   1.000
_cell.length_b   1.000
_cell.length_c   1.000
_cell.angle_alpha   90.00
_cell.angle_beta   90.00
_cell.angle_gamma   90.00
#
_symmetry.space_group_name_H-M   'P 1'
#
loop_
_entity.id
_entity.type
_entity.pdbx_description
1 polymer ?
#
loop_
_entity_poly.entity_id
_entity_poly.type
_entity_poly.pdbx_seq_one_letter_code
_entity_poly.pdbx_strand_id
1 'polypeptide(L)'
;MSDLRADTAFQAPADAPQTPSGNAVFLDHVGWFVPDMEALAATMEKLGFFLTPFVAQHNADPNGGPPIPAGTGNRCAMLQRGYLEFLAAVPGTDTPLSRQLNAALDRYQGLHLVAFTIDDSEGAYQQLQSGGFTPLDPVHLRRPLTLGDGSEAEVAFTVLRVPPEMMPEGRVQMLRQETPDLVWQDHIIARDNGIIALGGIVLCVDDVDEVSSRFSRFTGKGIDGDGDYQSLSLDRGRLGFASRAALARYLPGIEAPTTPFMAAVCLQSGELKKTQQFLSEAGVSTSPLSDHASLISPIDAAGAAIIIFDENDVWPPRA
;
A
#
# COMPACT_ATOMS: atom_id res chain seq x y z
N MET A 1 -27.82 -0.91 26.07
CA MET A 1 -27.25 -0.53 24.78
C MET A 1 -26.38 -1.69 24.35
N SER A 2 -27.03 -2.65 23.81
CA SER A 2 -26.49 -3.96 23.43
C SER A 2 -26.97 -4.27 22.02
N ASP A 3 -26.11 -4.90 21.25
CA ASP A 3 -26.44 -5.65 20.05
C ASP A 3 -26.93 -4.88 18.79
N LEU A 4 -26.00 -4.19 18.14
CA LEU A 4 -26.08 -3.92 16.69
C LEU A 4 -24.78 -4.31 15.92
N ARG A 5 -23.97 -5.20 16.47
CA ARG A 5 -22.71 -5.67 15.85
C ARG A 5 -22.76 -7.10 15.30
N ALA A 6 -23.95 -7.67 15.17
CA ALA A 6 -24.09 -8.99 14.58
C ALA A 6 -25.07 -8.91 13.41
N ASP A 7 -24.63 -9.36 12.25
CA ASP A 7 -25.31 -9.66 11.01
C ASP A 7 -25.15 -8.66 9.84
N THR A 8 -23.90 -8.48 9.39
CA THR A 8 -23.61 -8.44 7.95
C THR A 8 -22.17 -8.91 7.77
N ALA A 9 -21.92 -10.20 7.92
CA ALA A 9 -20.69 -10.79 7.45
C ALA A 9 -20.64 -10.65 5.93
N PHE A 10 -19.90 -9.66 5.45
CA PHE A 10 -19.56 -9.55 4.04
C PHE A 10 -18.66 -10.74 3.72
N GLN A 11 -19.20 -11.75 3.04
CA GLN A 11 -18.38 -12.80 2.43
C GLN A 11 -17.71 -12.19 1.21
N ALA A 12 -16.37 -12.08 1.23
CA ALA A 12 -15.62 -11.85 0.02
C ALA A 12 -16.03 -12.89 -1.04
N PRO A 13 -16.13 -12.50 -2.33
CA PRO A 13 -16.33 -13.49 -3.38
C PRO A 13 -15.24 -14.55 -3.25
N ALA A 14 -15.63 -15.82 -3.18
CA ALA A 14 -14.72 -16.96 -3.03
C ALA A 14 -13.69 -17.09 -4.17
N ASP A 15 -13.86 -16.30 -5.24
CA ASP A 15 -13.11 -16.39 -6.49
C ASP A 15 -11.97 -15.35 -6.65
N ALA A 16 -11.63 -14.59 -5.60
CA ALA A 16 -10.56 -13.59 -5.67
C ALA A 16 -9.41 -13.94 -4.72
N PRO A 17 -8.40 -14.70 -5.17
CA PRO A 17 -7.29 -15.13 -4.32
C PRO A 17 -6.49 -13.93 -3.78
N GLN A 18 -5.99 -14.06 -2.55
CA GLN A 18 -5.11 -13.04 -1.92
C GLN A 18 -3.72 -13.02 -2.57
N THR A 19 -3.26 -14.16 -3.02
CA THR A 19 -1.96 -14.34 -3.65
C THR A 19 -2.12 -14.69 -5.13
N PRO A 20 -1.19 -14.22 -5.99
CA PRO A 20 -1.20 -14.59 -7.40
C PRO A 20 -0.79 -16.04 -7.60
N SER A 21 -0.94 -16.52 -8.84
CA SER A 21 -0.41 -17.81 -9.32
C SER A 21 0.39 -17.59 -10.59
N GLY A 22 1.44 -18.39 -10.78
CA GLY A 22 2.31 -18.31 -11.95
C GLY A 22 2.96 -16.93 -12.11
N ASN A 23 2.82 -16.32 -13.28
CA ASN A 23 3.45 -15.01 -13.58
C ASN A 23 2.54 -13.81 -13.25
N ALA A 24 1.44 -14.02 -12.52
CA ALA A 24 0.59 -12.91 -12.10
C ALA A 24 1.29 -12.06 -11.03
N VAL A 25 1.03 -10.75 -11.07
CA VAL A 25 1.56 -9.76 -10.13
C VAL A 25 0.38 -8.96 -9.57
N PHE A 26 0.25 -8.95 -8.25
CA PHE A 26 -0.80 -8.20 -7.59
C PHE A 26 -0.21 -7.01 -6.83
N LEU A 27 -0.93 -5.90 -6.78
CA LEU A 27 -0.66 -4.85 -5.80
C LEU A 27 -1.01 -5.42 -4.42
N ASP A 28 0.01 -5.56 -3.57
CA ASP A 28 -0.13 -6.18 -2.25
C ASP A 28 -0.48 -5.14 -1.18
N HIS A 29 0.38 -4.15 -1.02
CA HIS A 29 0.17 -3.06 -0.08
C HIS A 29 0.88 -1.78 -0.50
N VAL A 30 0.46 -0.70 0.13
CA VAL A 30 1.13 0.59 0.08
C VAL A 30 1.47 1.04 1.48
N GLY A 31 2.54 1.84 1.64
CA GLY A 31 3.01 2.27 2.95
C GLY A 31 3.06 3.77 3.11
N TRP A 32 2.43 4.28 4.17
CA TRP A 32 2.61 5.62 4.68
C TRP A 32 3.82 5.67 5.59
N PHE A 33 4.66 6.67 5.40
CA PHE A 33 5.67 7.04 6.38
C PHE A 33 5.17 8.25 7.16
N VAL A 34 5.17 8.13 8.48
CA VAL A 34 4.62 9.15 9.37
C VAL A 34 5.57 9.44 10.54
N PRO A 35 5.63 10.70 11.00
CA PRO A 35 6.42 11.05 12.19
C PRO A 35 5.73 10.63 13.49
N ASP A 36 4.39 10.55 13.49
CA ASP A 36 3.56 10.29 14.67
C ASP A 36 2.52 9.20 14.34
N MET A 37 2.71 8.03 14.91
CA MET A 37 1.84 6.87 14.69
C MET A 37 0.49 7.04 15.40
N GLU A 38 0.43 7.72 16.54
CA GLU A 38 -0.83 7.92 17.26
C GLU A 38 -1.72 8.93 16.54
N ALA A 39 -1.14 10.02 16.02
CA ALA A 39 -1.88 10.97 15.19
C ALA A 39 -2.41 10.31 13.90
N LEU A 40 -1.60 9.45 13.27
CA LEU A 40 -2.04 8.65 12.14
C LEU A 40 -3.20 7.72 12.54
N ALA A 41 -3.06 6.99 13.65
CA ALA A 41 -4.07 6.05 14.09
C ALA A 41 -5.42 6.73 14.29
N ALA A 42 -5.44 7.88 14.97
CA ALA A 42 -6.66 8.68 15.15
C ALA A 42 -7.27 9.11 13.81
N THR A 43 -6.44 9.48 12.83
CA THR A 43 -6.91 9.85 11.48
C THR A 43 -7.54 8.64 10.77
N MET A 44 -6.88 7.49 10.75
CA MET A 44 -7.37 6.31 10.04
C MET A 44 -8.58 5.69 10.73
N GLU A 45 -8.64 5.70 12.06
CA GLU A 45 -9.81 5.27 12.82
C GLU A 45 -11.04 6.17 12.54
N LYS A 46 -10.82 7.50 12.41
CA LYS A 46 -11.87 8.42 11.97
C LYS A 46 -12.36 8.11 10.55
N LEU A 47 -11.49 7.65 9.67
CA LEU A 47 -11.84 7.15 8.33
C LEU A 47 -12.51 5.76 8.34
N GLY A 48 -12.67 5.13 9.52
CA GLY A 48 -13.33 3.85 9.71
C GLY A 48 -12.45 2.63 9.44
N PHE A 49 -11.12 2.79 9.43
CA PHE A 49 -10.20 1.66 9.34
C PHE A 49 -9.92 1.06 10.72
N PHE A 50 -9.94 -0.26 10.80
CA PHE A 50 -9.39 -0.97 11.94
C PHE A 50 -7.88 -1.12 11.77
N LEU A 51 -7.11 -0.73 12.78
CA LEU A 51 -5.65 -0.82 12.75
C LEU A 51 -5.15 -1.95 13.65
N THR A 52 -4.24 -2.76 13.11
CA THR A 52 -3.52 -3.76 13.93
C THR A 52 -2.73 -3.07 15.04
N PRO A 53 -2.38 -3.75 16.12
CA PRO A 53 -1.45 -3.23 17.13
C PRO A 53 -0.12 -2.77 16.51
N PHE A 54 0.53 -1.78 17.13
CA PHE A 54 1.88 -1.38 16.71
C PHE A 54 2.89 -2.50 16.98
N VAL A 55 3.67 -2.85 15.96
CA VAL A 55 4.73 -3.86 16.05
C VAL A 55 6.07 -3.25 15.64
N ALA A 56 7.00 -3.18 16.58
CA ALA A 56 8.40 -2.84 16.28
C ALA A 56 9.03 -3.98 15.46
N GLN A 57 9.61 -3.62 14.34
CA GLN A 57 10.17 -4.61 13.40
C GLN A 57 11.57 -5.04 13.84
N HIS A 58 11.87 -6.33 13.65
CA HIS A 58 13.17 -6.93 13.93
C HIS A 58 13.65 -7.73 12.73
N ASN A 59 14.96 -7.80 12.56
CA ASN A 59 15.63 -8.67 11.59
C ASN A 59 16.24 -9.86 12.33
N ALA A 60 16.39 -11.00 11.67
CA ALA A 60 17.17 -12.10 12.20
C ALA A 60 18.64 -11.68 12.36
N ASP A 61 19.29 -12.09 13.45
CA ASP A 61 20.74 -11.95 13.60
C ASP A 61 21.44 -12.98 12.69
N PRO A 62 22.27 -12.56 11.74
CA PRO A 62 23.00 -13.47 10.85
C PRO A 62 23.94 -14.43 11.60
N ASN A 63 24.27 -14.13 12.86
CA ASN A 63 25.10 -14.98 13.72
C ASN A 63 24.28 -15.90 14.64
N GLY A 64 22.94 -15.96 14.46
CA GLY A 64 22.06 -16.79 15.29
C GLY A 64 21.80 -16.26 16.70
N GLY A 65 22.10 -14.98 16.94
CA GLY A 65 21.79 -14.26 18.18
C GLY A 65 20.30 -13.84 18.27
N PRO A 66 19.94 -13.04 19.30
CA PRO A 66 18.60 -12.51 19.44
C PRO A 66 18.25 -11.57 18.27
N PRO A 67 16.96 -11.43 17.91
CA PRO A 67 16.55 -10.54 16.82
C PRO A 67 17.04 -9.10 17.01
N ILE A 68 17.54 -8.49 15.93
CA ILE A 68 18.10 -7.14 15.92
C ILE A 68 17.00 -6.14 15.55
N PRO A 69 16.79 -5.05 16.31
CA PRO A 69 15.82 -4.03 15.95
C PRO A 69 16.04 -3.47 14.53
N ALA A 70 14.99 -3.46 13.72
CA ALA A 70 15.03 -2.88 12.37
C ALA A 70 15.01 -1.34 12.39
N GLY A 71 14.59 -0.75 13.50
CA GLY A 71 14.50 0.70 13.71
C GLY A 71 13.21 1.34 13.21
N THR A 72 12.32 0.56 12.66
CA THR A 72 10.97 0.96 12.25
C THR A 72 9.94 0.03 12.89
N GLY A 73 8.71 0.53 13.01
CA GLY A 73 7.56 -0.28 13.40
C GLY A 73 6.35 0.11 12.57
N ASN A 74 5.36 -0.75 12.56
CA ASN A 74 4.17 -0.55 11.74
C ASN A 74 2.86 -0.86 12.46
N ARG A 75 1.78 -0.32 11.91
CA ARG A 75 0.39 -0.77 12.04
C ARG A 75 -0.16 -1.02 10.62
N CYS A 76 -1.16 -1.87 10.49
CA CYS A 76 -1.78 -2.16 9.20
C CYS A 76 -3.30 -1.99 9.28
N ALA A 77 -3.91 -1.51 8.20
CA ALA A 77 -5.34 -1.62 7.94
C ALA A 77 -5.54 -2.70 6.87
N MET A 78 -6.03 -3.85 7.30
CA MET A 78 -6.23 -5.00 6.42
C MET A 78 -7.54 -4.84 5.65
N LEU A 79 -7.49 -5.04 4.34
CA LEU A 79 -8.65 -5.06 3.45
C LEU A 79 -8.92 -6.49 3.00
N GLN A 80 -10.05 -6.73 2.37
CA GLN A 80 -10.33 -8.05 1.78
C GLN A 80 -9.31 -8.41 0.68
N ARG A 81 -8.75 -7.40 -0.01
CA ARG A 81 -7.71 -7.54 -1.03
C ARG A 81 -6.66 -6.45 -0.85
N GLY A 82 -5.44 -6.85 -0.50
CA GLY A 82 -4.37 -5.94 -0.16
C GLY A 82 -4.54 -5.30 1.21
N TYR A 83 -3.66 -4.37 1.57
CA TYR A 83 -3.71 -3.65 2.84
C TYR A 83 -2.94 -2.32 2.77
N LEU A 84 -3.15 -1.48 3.79
CA LEU A 84 -2.42 -0.25 4.01
C LEU A 84 -1.45 -0.48 5.17
N GLU A 85 -0.17 -0.17 4.96
CA GLU A 85 0.85 -0.25 6.00
C GLU A 85 1.23 1.17 6.45
N PHE A 86 1.31 1.39 7.73
CA PHE A 86 1.69 2.68 8.32
C PHE A 86 2.98 2.47 9.11
N LEU A 87 4.04 3.19 8.73
CA LEU A 87 5.38 3.02 9.27
C LEU A 87 5.85 4.29 9.96
N ALA A 88 6.47 4.09 11.14
CA ALA A 88 7.17 5.13 11.87
C ALA A 88 8.53 4.63 12.35
N ALA A 89 9.46 5.56 12.58
CA ALA A 89 10.71 5.22 13.25
C ALA A 89 10.45 4.86 14.71
N VAL A 90 11.16 3.84 15.21
CA VAL A 90 11.15 3.50 16.64
C VAL A 90 12.08 4.49 17.36
N PRO A 91 11.60 5.24 18.36
CA PRO A 91 12.41 6.22 19.06
C PRO A 91 13.71 5.62 19.65
N GLY A 92 14.81 6.38 19.52
CA GLY A 92 16.11 5.96 20.04
C GLY A 92 16.84 4.93 19.19
N THR A 93 16.33 4.57 18.00
CA THR A 93 17.03 3.67 17.07
C THR A 93 17.67 4.46 15.92
N ASP A 94 18.90 4.08 15.56
CA ASP A 94 19.62 4.60 14.39
C ASP A 94 20.05 3.44 13.49
N THR A 95 19.20 3.07 12.55
CA THR A 95 19.39 1.97 11.60
C THR A 95 19.27 2.47 10.16
N PRO A 96 19.74 1.70 9.15
CA PRO A 96 19.52 2.05 7.76
C PRO A 96 18.04 2.30 7.42
N LEU A 97 17.11 1.49 7.98
CA LEU A 97 15.67 1.64 7.71
C LEU A 97 15.07 2.88 8.39
N SER A 98 15.47 3.19 9.64
CA SER A 98 15.00 4.41 10.30
C SER A 98 15.54 5.68 9.62
N ARG A 99 16.80 5.66 9.17
CA ARG A 99 17.38 6.76 8.38
C ARG A 99 16.67 6.93 7.03
N GLN A 100 16.37 5.83 6.32
CA GLN A 100 15.61 5.88 5.06
C GLN A 100 14.21 6.49 5.28
N LEU A 101 13.52 6.07 6.35
CA LEU A 101 12.20 6.59 6.67
C LEU A 101 12.26 8.09 6.98
N ASN A 102 13.20 8.52 7.82
CA ASN A 102 13.37 9.94 8.16
C ASN A 102 13.72 10.80 6.93
N ALA A 103 14.63 10.33 6.07
CA ALA A 103 14.97 11.02 4.82
C ALA A 103 13.77 11.13 3.85
N ALA A 104 12.86 10.15 3.87
CA ALA A 104 11.62 10.23 3.12
C ALA A 104 10.67 11.27 3.71
N LEU A 105 10.55 11.33 5.05
CA LEU A 105 9.74 12.33 5.76
C LEU A 105 10.27 13.76 5.58
N ASP A 106 11.57 13.95 5.40
CA ASP A 106 12.17 15.26 5.05
C ASP A 106 11.65 15.77 3.70
N ARG A 107 11.19 14.88 2.81
CA ARG A 107 10.57 15.24 1.54
C ARG A 107 9.09 15.57 1.70
N TYR A 108 8.31 14.68 2.32
CA TYR A 108 6.88 14.84 2.66
C TYR A 108 6.41 13.72 3.59
N GLN A 109 5.34 13.95 4.32
CA GLN A 109 4.58 12.91 5.01
C GLN A 109 3.58 12.28 4.04
N GLY A 110 3.42 10.96 4.06
CA GLY A 110 2.46 10.26 3.21
C GLY A 110 3.01 8.95 2.62
N LEU A 111 2.60 8.64 1.40
CA LEU A 111 2.95 7.39 0.72
C LEU A 111 4.43 7.40 0.28
N HIS A 112 5.18 6.38 0.68
CA HIS A 112 6.58 6.19 0.33
C HIS A 112 6.93 4.72 0.04
N LEU A 113 5.94 3.83 0.05
CA LEU A 113 6.16 2.42 -0.23
C LEU A 113 5.06 1.86 -1.12
N VAL A 114 5.46 1.04 -2.08
CA VAL A 114 4.58 0.17 -2.86
C VAL A 114 5.17 -1.22 -2.95
N ALA A 115 4.35 -2.22 -2.67
CA ALA A 115 4.72 -3.62 -2.68
C ALA A 115 3.82 -4.43 -3.62
N PHE A 116 4.46 -5.34 -4.34
CA PHE A 116 3.79 -6.24 -5.27
C PHE A 116 3.95 -7.68 -4.78
N THR A 117 2.87 -8.46 -4.74
CA THR A 117 2.98 -9.88 -4.44
C THR A 117 3.10 -10.71 -5.71
N ILE A 118 3.93 -11.74 -5.61
CA ILE A 118 4.31 -12.69 -6.65
C ILE A 118 4.19 -14.11 -6.10
N ASP A 119 4.11 -15.10 -6.98
CA ASP A 119 4.08 -16.52 -6.62
C ASP A 119 5.49 -17.14 -6.60
N ASP A 120 6.33 -16.77 -7.57
CA ASP A 120 7.69 -17.32 -7.76
C ASP A 120 8.75 -16.24 -7.47
N SER A 121 9.38 -16.31 -6.30
CA SER A 121 10.42 -15.36 -5.91
C SER A 121 11.72 -15.53 -6.70
N GLU A 122 12.07 -16.76 -7.10
CA GLU A 122 13.29 -17.02 -7.90
C GLU A 122 13.10 -16.48 -9.33
N GLY A 123 11.96 -16.78 -9.97
CA GLY A 123 11.64 -16.25 -11.29
C GLY A 123 11.55 -14.72 -11.31
N ALA A 124 10.97 -14.12 -10.27
CA ALA A 124 10.93 -12.67 -10.13
C ALA A 124 12.33 -12.05 -9.92
N TYR A 125 13.21 -12.70 -9.17
CA TYR A 125 14.60 -12.26 -9.02
C TYR A 125 15.33 -12.24 -10.38
N GLN A 126 15.17 -13.29 -11.18
CA GLN A 126 15.75 -13.38 -12.53
C GLN A 126 15.14 -12.35 -13.49
N GLN A 127 13.81 -12.08 -13.36
CA GLN A 127 13.14 -11.05 -14.13
C GLN A 127 13.67 -9.65 -13.80
N LEU A 128 13.90 -9.34 -12.52
CA LEU A 128 14.51 -8.06 -12.11
C LEU A 128 15.89 -7.89 -12.75
N GLN A 129 16.73 -8.93 -12.71
CA GLN A 129 18.05 -8.89 -13.37
C GLN A 129 17.93 -8.65 -14.88
N SER A 130 17.02 -9.36 -15.54
CA SER A 130 16.77 -9.22 -16.99
C SER A 130 16.17 -7.84 -17.34
N GLY A 131 15.44 -7.22 -16.42
CA GLY A 131 14.89 -5.87 -16.51
C GLY A 131 15.92 -4.75 -16.28
N GLY A 132 17.20 -5.11 -16.03
CA GLY A 132 18.29 -4.18 -15.82
C GLY A 132 18.44 -3.68 -14.37
N PHE A 133 17.79 -4.36 -13.42
CA PHE A 133 17.98 -4.09 -11.99
C PHE A 133 19.13 -4.93 -11.42
N THR A 134 19.66 -4.50 -10.28
CA THR A 134 20.61 -5.24 -9.46
C THR A 134 19.91 -5.62 -8.15
N PRO A 135 19.09 -6.69 -8.13
CA PRO A 135 18.35 -7.04 -6.93
C PRO A 135 19.32 -7.42 -5.80
N LEU A 136 18.94 -7.00 -4.59
CA LEU A 136 19.62 -7.41 -3.37
C LEU A 136 19.26 -8.87 -3.04
N ASP A 137 20.06 -9.51 -2.18
CA ASP A 137 19.77 -10.85 -1.71
C ASP A 137 18.34 -10.92 -1.12
N PRO A 138 17.56 -11.97 -1.43
CA PRO A 138 16.22 -12.14 -0.89
C PRO A 138 16.22 -12.13 0.64
N VAL A 139 15.26 -11.41 1.22
CA VAL A 139 15.11 -11.33 2.68
C VAL A 139 13.95 -12.22 3.11
N HIS A 140 14.24 -13.25 3.90
CA HIS A 140 13.24 -14.12 4.50
C HIS A 140 12.80 -13.56 5.85
N LEU A 141 11.63 -12.92 5.88
CA LEU A 141 11.07 -12.34 7.10
C LEU A 141 10.17 -13.35 7.77
N ARG A 142 10.32 -13.48 9.09
CA ARG A 142 9.47 -14.31 9.96
C ARG A 142 9.09 -13.49 11.18
N ARG A 143 7.83 -13.53 11.58
CA ARG A 143 7.33 -12.77 12.72
C ARG A 143 6.35 -13.59 13.51
N PRO A 144 6.55 -13.67 14.84
CA PRO A 144 5.58 -14.32 15.71
C PRO A 144 4.23 -13.60 15.64
N LEU A 145 3.17 -14.36 15.69
CA LEU A 145 1.80 -13.93 15.69
C LEU A 145 1.02 -14.73 16.74
N THR A 146 0.36 -14.04 17.66
CA THR A 146 -0.60 -14.69 18.56
C THR A 146 -1.97 -14.65 17.90
N LEU A 147 -2.58 -15.82 17.69
CA LEU A 147 -3.90 -15.96 17.08
C LEU A 147 -5.02 -15.60 18.07
N GLY A 148 -6.23 -15.42 17.56
CA GLY A 148 -7.41 -15.07 18.37
C GLY A 148 -7.79 -16.10 19.45
N ASP A 149 -7.36 -17.36 19.30
CA ASP A 149 -7.53 -18.43 20.30
C ASP A 149 -6.37 -18.51 21.32
N GLY A 150 -5.38 -17.61 21.23
CA GLY A 150 -4.19 -17.55 22.07
C GLY A 150 -3.07 -18.49 21.65
N SER A 151 -3.22 -19.24 20.58
CA SER A 151 -2.12 -20.05 20.03
C SER A 151 -1.08 -19.18 19.31
N GLU A 152 0.18 -19.64 19.32
CA GLU A 152 1.28 -18.98 18.63
C GLU A 152 1.40 -19.51 17.20
N ALA A 153 1.58 -18.60 16.25
CA ALA A 153 1.84 -18.87 14.85
C ALA A 153 3.00 -17.97 14.35
N GLU A 154 3.40 -18.14 13.11
CA GLU A 154 4.46 -17.33 12.51
C GLU A 154 4.05 -16.90 11.12
N VAL A 155 3.94 -15.59 10.87
CA VAL A 155 3.82 -15.06 9.51
C VAL A 155 5.19 -15.00 8.84
N ALA A 156 5.22 -15.40 7.56
CA ALA A 156 6.46 -15.51 6.80
C ALA A 156 6.31 -14.88 5.41
N PHE A 157 7.39 -14.21 4.97
CA PHE A 157 7.48 -13.53 3.68
C PHE A 157 8.86 -13.70 3.08
N THR A 158 8.95 -13.82 1.77
CA THR A 158 10.21 -13.64 1.03
C THR A 158 10.13 -12.32 0.28
N VAL A 159 11.02 -11.38 0.59
CA VAL A 159 11.01 -10.01 0.05
C VAL A 159 12.18 -9.80 -0.88
N LEU A 160 11.92 -9.32 -2.10
CA LEU A 160 12.90 -8.91 -3.10
C LEU A 160 12.93 -7.38 -3.16
N ARG A 161 14.15 -6.83 -3.07
CA ARG A 161 14.40 -5.39 -3.12
C ARG A 161 15.50 -5.08 -4.12
N VAL A 162 15.46 -3.86 -4.62
CA VAL A 162 16.56 -3.27 -5.39
C VAL A 162 17.17 -2.11 -4.58
N PRO A 163 18.41 -1.71 -4.86
CA PRO A 163 19.00 -0.51 -4.26
C PRO A 163 18.07 0.70 -4.41
N PRO A 164 17.90 1.54 -3.38
CA PRO A 164 16.95 2.67 -3.40
C PRO A 164 17.14 3.63 -4.57
N GLU A 165 18.37 3.82 -5.04
CA GLU A 165 18.71 4.66 -6.18
C GLU A 165 18.15 4.14 -7.50
N MET A 166 17.79 2.87 -7.60
CA MET A 166 17.16 2.29 -8.79
C MET A 166 15.64 2.55 -8.84
N MET A 167 15.02 2.89 -7.71
CA MET A 167 13.60 3.21 -7.57
C MET A 167 13.41 4.43 -6.65
N PRO A 168 13.75 5.65 -7.13
CA PRO A 168 13.77 6.86 -6.29
C PRO A 168 12.39 7.35 -5.88
N GLU A 169 11.31 6.76 -6.42
CA GLU A 169 9.93 7.06 -6.02
C GLU A 169 9.65 6.72 -4.56
N GLY A 170 10.32 5.71 -4.04
CA GLY A 170 10.16 5.26 -2.66
C GLY A 170 10.69 3.85 -2.46
N ARG A 171 10.21 3.19 -1.41
CA ARG A 171 10.48 1.77 -1.18
C ARG A 171 9.60 0.93 -2.11
N VAL A 172 10.16 0.48 -3.23
CA VAL A 172 9.49 -0.39 -4.20
C VAL A 172 10.04 -1.81 -4.03
N GLN A 173 9.14 -2.77 -3.81
CA GLN A 173 9.56 -4.14 -3.51
C GLN A 173 8.57 -5.17 -4.04
N MET A 174 9.05 -6.39 -4.27
CA MET A 174 8.21 -7.55 -4.48
C MET A 174 8.25 -8.45 -3.25
N LEU A 175 7.18 -9.19 -3.00
CA LEU A 175 7.18 -10.19 -1.95
C LEU A 175 6.36 -11.40 -2.35
N ARG A 176 6.77 -12.56 -1.81
CA ARG A 176 5.95 -13.75 -1.77
C ARG A 176 5.39 -13.91 -0.36
N GLN A 177 4.08 -14.06 -0.27
CA GLN A 177 3.40 -14.41 0.96
C GLN A 177 3.56 -15.93 1.19
N GLU A 178 4.28 -16.33 2.24
CA GLU A 178 4.47 -17.75 2.56
C GLU A 178 3.31 -18.31 3.43
N THR A 179 2.66 -17.43 4.19
CA THR A 179 1.57 -17.78 5.11
C THR A 179 0.39 -16.82 4.97
N PRO A 180 -0.25 -16.73 3.78
CA PRO A 180 -1.28 -15.72 3.51
C PRO A 180 -2.49 -15.81 4.45
N ASP A 181 -2.91 -17.01 4.84
CA ASP A 181 -4.05 -17.22 5.74
C ASP A 181 -3.82 -16.64 7.14
N LEU A 182 -2.55 -16.48 7.56
CA LEU A 182 -2.19 -15.83 8.82
C LEU A 182 -2.13 -14.31 8.71
N VAL A 183 -1.99 -13.77 7.50
CA VAL A 183 -1.96 -12.32 7.24
C VAL A 183 -3.38 -11.77 7.14
N TRP A 184 -4.27 -12.44 6.40
CA TRP A 184 -5.67 -12.03 6.21
C TRP A 184 -6.60 -12.80 7.14
N GLN A 185 -6.74 -12.31 8.37
CA GLN A 185 -7.66 -12.88 9.35
C GLN A 185 -8.96 -12.08 9.39
N ASP A 186 -10.10 -12.74 9.38
CA ASP A 186 -11.43 -12.09 9.29
C ASP A 186 -11.67 -11.00 10.33
N HIS A 187 -11.15 -11.17 11.54
CA HIS A 187 -11.40 -10.24 12.64
C HIS A 187 -10.65 -8.91 12.53
N ILE A 188 -9.61 -8.83 11.67
CA ILE A 188 -8.82 -7.59 11.48
C ILE A 188 -9.11 -6.90 10.13
N ILE A 189 -9.97 -7.47 9.29
CA ILE A 189 -10.34 -6.84 8.02
C ILE A 189 -11.29 -5.67 8.30
N ALA A 190 -10.96 -4.48 7.79
CA ALA A 190 -11.79 -3.28 7.92
C ALA A 190 -13.18 -3.51 7.31
N ARG A 191 -14.26 -3.14 8.05
CA ARG A 191 -15.64 -3.37 7.60
C ARG A 191 -16.53 -2.14 7.75
N ASP A 192 -16.21 -1.23 8.66
CA ASP A 192 -17.12 -0.14 9.03
C ASP A 192 -17.28 0.91 7.93
N ASN A 193 -16.22 1.21 7.18
CA ASN A 193 -16.21 2.19 6.10
C ASN A 193 -16.60 1.64 4.71
N GLY A 194 -16.84 0.34 4.59
CA GLY A 194 -17.19 -0.31 3.32
C GLY A 194 -16.07 -0.42 2.29
N ILE A 195 -14.83 -0.07 2.64
CA ILE A 195 -13.66 -0.24 1.77
C ILE A 195 -13.27 -1.73 1.76
N ILE A 196 -13.14 -2.29 0.55
CA ILE A 196 -12.92 -3.72 0.36
C ILE A 196 -11.57 -4.07 -0.28
N ALA A 197 -10.98 -3.17 -1.07
CA ALA A 197 -9.77 -3.52 -1.80
C ALA A 197 -8.85 -2.33 -2.06
N LEU A 198 -7.56 -2.63 -2.13
CA LEU A 198 -6.55 -1.76 -2.69
C LEU A 198 -6.59 -1.86 -4.21
N GLY A 199 -6.99 -0.78 -4.89
CA GLY A 199 -7.15 -0.72 -6.34
C GLY A 199 -5.93 -0.17 -7.07
N GLY A 200 -5.17 0.74 -6.46
CA GLY A 200 -4.01 1.31 -7.13
C GLY A 200 -3.35 2.47 -6.41
N ILE A 201 -2.37 3.07 -7.08
CA ILE A 201 -1.71 4.32 -6.66
C ILE A 201 -1.51 5.25 -7.84
N VAL A 202 -1.43 6.55 -7.56
CA VAL A 202 -1.03 7.58 -8.52
C VAL A 202 0.31 8.18 -8.09
N LEU A 203 1.27 8.18 -9.00
CA LEU A 203 2.59 8.80 -8.83
C LEU A 203 2.68 10.06 -9.68
N CYS A 204 3.17 11.15 -9.09
CA CYS A 204 3.56 12.35 -9.83
C CYS A 204 5.07 12.33 -10.05
N VAL A 205 5.48 12.43 -11.30
CA VAL A 205 6.87 12.30 -11.72
C VAL A 205 7.23 13.35 -12.77
N ASP A 206 8.52 13.64 -12.92
CA ASP A 206 8.99 14.62 -13.91
C ASP A 206 9.09 14.01 -15.32
N ASP A 207 9.51 12.75 -15.42
CA ASP A 207 9.63 12.00 -16.68
C ASP A 207 8.71 10.78 -16.63
N VAL A 208 7.51 10.93 -17.20
CA VAL A 208 6.46 9.89 -17.20
C VAL A 208 6.91 8.67 -18.00
N ASP A 209 7.58 8.87 -19.14
CA ASP A 209 8.03 7.78 -20.02
C ASP A 209 9.11 6.93 -19.35
N GLU A 210 10.10 7.58 -18.72
CA GLU A 210 11.18 6.86 -18.03
C GLU A 210 10.64 6.07 -16.86
N VAL A 211 9.85 6.70 -15.97
CA VAL A 211 9.37 6.08 -14.76
C VAL A 211 8.39 4.93 -15.06
N SER A 212 7.43 5.13 -15.94
CA SER A 212 6.49 4.07 -16.33
C SER A 212 7.23 2.87 -16.96
N SER A 213 8.19 3.13 -17.86
CA SER A 213 9.03 2.10 -18.48
C SER A 213 9.86 1.34 -17.44
N ARG A 214 10.35 2.02 -16.41
CA ARG A 214 11.10 1.39 -15.31
C ARG A 214 10.20 0.50 -14.46
N PHE A 215 9.00 0.96 -14.09
CA PHE A 215 8.01 0.13 -13.40
C PHE A 215 7.52 -1.05 -14.27
N SER A 216 7.41 -0.87 -15.59
CA SER A 216 7.11 -1.96 -16.53
C SER A 216 8.20 -3.04 -16.49
N ARG A 217 9.48 -2.65 -16.57
CA ARG A 217 10.59 -3.61 -16.42
C ARG A 217 10.63 -4.25 -15.02
N PHE A 218 10.30 -3.49 -13.98
CA PHE A 218 10.26 -4.02 -12.61
C PHE A 218 9.17 -5.07 -12.44
N THR A 219 7.96 -4.81 -12.90
CA THR A 219 6.79 -5.70 -12.71
C THR A 219 6.61 -6.75 -13.80
N GLY A 220 7.25 -6.58 -14.96
CA GLY A 220 7.02 -7.39 -16.16
C GLY A 220 5.66 -7.13 -16.83
N LYS A 221 4.98 -6.01 -16.50
CA LYS A 221 3.65 -5.67 -17.03
C LYS A 221 3.73 -4.53 -18.03
N GLY A 222 2.78 -4.51 -18.96
CA GLY A 222 2.72 -3.51 -20.03
C GLY A 222 2.23 -2.15 -19.54
N ILE A 223 2.56 -1.12 -20.32
CA ILE A 223 2.12 0.26 -20.13
C ILE A 223 0.99 0.54 -21.11
N ASP A 224 -0.02 1.27 -20.66
CA ASP A 224 -1.09 1.84 -21.46
C ASP A 224 -0.91 3.36 -21.53
N GLY A 225 -1.17 3.96 -22.72
CA GLY A 225 -1.13 5.40 -22.94
C GLY A 225 0.24 5.96 -23.33
N ASP A 226 0.28 7.27 -23.47
CA ASP A 226 1.46 8.05 -23.85
C ASP A 226 1.39 9.48 -23.25
N GLY A 227 2.47 10.24 -23.41
CA GLY A 227 2.53 11.65 -23.04
C GLY A 227 2.56 11.87 -21.52
N ASP A 228 1.76 12.85 -21.05
CA ASP A 228 1.85 13.36 -19.68
C ASP A 228 1.13 12.52 -18.62
N TYR A 229 0.45 11.43 -19.05
CA TYR A 229 -0.16 10.43 -18.18
C TYR A 229 -0.08 9.05 -18.82
N GLN A 230 0.41 8.09 -18.06
CA GLN A 230 0.45 6.67 -18.44
C GLN A 230 -0.04 5.81 -17.30
N SER A 231 -0.52 4.61 -17.61
CA SER A 231 -0.93 3.63 -16.62
C SER A 231 -0.29 2.27 -16.85
N LEU A 232 -0.15 1.50 -15.77
CA LEU A 232 0.35 0.14 -15.80
C LEU A 232 -0.65 -0.74 -15.07
N SER A 233 -1.29 -1.66 -15.80
CA SER A 233 -2.24 -2.61 -15.25
C SER A 233 -1.50 -3.84 -14.73
N LEU A 234 -1.71 -4.16 -13.45
CA LEU A 234 -1.32 -5.44 -12.86
C LEU A 234 -2.45 -6.46 -13.04
N ASP A 235 -2.21 -7.72 -12.69
CA ASP A 235 -3.28 -8.73 -12.67
C ASP A 235 -4.30 -8.44 -11.55
N ARG A 236 -3.88 -7.71 -10.50
CA ARG A 236 -4.73 -7.05 -9.51
C ARG A 236 -4.10 -5.72 -9.11
N GLY A 237 -4.83 -4.64 -9.37
CA GLY A 237 -4.40 -3.27 -9.08
C GLY A 237 -3.78 -2.57 -10.29
N ARG A 238 -3.55 -1.27 -10.15
CA ARG A 238 -3.02 -0.41 -11.21
C ARG A 238 -2.12 0.69 -10.67
N LEU A 239 -1.13 1.09 -11.45
CA LEU A 239 -0.32 2.28 -11.21
C LEU A 239 -0.67 3.35 -12.24
N GLY A 240 -0.80 4.58 -11.81
CA GLY A 240 -0.89 5.76 -12.70
C GLY A 240 0.36 6.62 -12.54
N PHE A 241 0.93 7.04 -13.64
CA PHE A 241 2.09 7.92 -13.71
C PHE A 241 1.69 9.22 -14.36
N ALA A 242 1.79 10.33 -13.63
CA ALA A 242 1.30 11.63 -14.04
C ALA A 242 2.41 12.70 -13.97
N SER A 243 2.49 13.55 -14.97
CA SER A 243 3.18 14.84 -14.83
C SER A 243 2.43 15.72 -13.82
N ARG A 244 3.04 16.81 -13.35
CA ARG A 244 2.33 17.78 -12.50
C ARG A 244 1.08 18.34 -13.17
N ALA A 245 1.09 18.53 -14.50
CA ALA A 245 -0.07 19.01 -15.25
C ALA A 245 -1.18 17.95 -15.32
N ALA A 246 -0.82 16.68 -15.55
CA ALA A 246 -1.76 15.57 -15.51
C ALA A 246 -2.32 15.36 -14.10
N LEU A 247 -1.48 15.42 -13.05
CA LEU A 247 -1.93 15.33 -11.67
C LEU A 247 -3.02 16.36 -11.36
N ALA A 248 -2.77 17.63 -11.69
CA ALA A 248 -3.74 18.72 -11.48
C ALA A 248 -5.06 18.52 -12.26
N ARG A 249 -5.01 17.85 -13.41
CA ARG A 249 -6.17 17.55 -14.25
C ARG A 249 -7.01 16.41 -13.68
N TYR A 250 -6.36 15.32 -13.23
CA TYR A 250 -7.05 14.13 -12.71
C TYR A 250 -7.42 14.26 -11.23
N LEU A 251 -6.60 14.96 -10.45
CA LEU A 251 -6.78 15.14 -9.00
C LEU A 251 -6.76 16.64 -8.66
N PRO A 252 -7.81 17.40 -8.99
CA PRO A 252 -7.87 18.83 -8.73
C PRO A 252 -7.64 19.15 -7.25
N GLY A 253 -6.75 20.11 -6.98
CA GLY A 253 -6.40 20.52 -5.61
C GLY A 253 -5.31 19.67 -4.95
N ILE A 254 -4.78 18.64 -5.62
CA ILE A 254 -3.62 17.88 -5.14
C ILE A 254 -2.35 18.46 -5.79
N GLU A 255 -1.46 18.95 -4.96
CA GLU A 255 -0.17 19.49 -5.38
C GLU A 255 0.96 18.55 -4.94
N ALA A 256 1.90 18.29 -5.85
CA ALA A 256 3.09 17.53 -5.52
C ALA A 256 4.13 18.44 -4.83
N PRO A 257 4.46 18.23 -3.55
CA PRO A 257 5.46 19.03 -2.83
C PRO A 257 6.84 18.88 -3.46
N THR A 258 7.11 17.72 -4.02
CA THR A 258 8.34 17.38 -4.73
C THR A 258 8.02 16.32 -5.79
N THR A 259 8.98 16.00 -6.67
CA THR A 259 8.93 14.84 -7.57
C THR A 259 10.18 13.99 -7.34
N PRO A 260 10.08 12.66 -7.38
CA PRO A 260 8.83 11.90 -7.47
C PRO A 260 7.97 11.98 -6.19
N PHE A 261 6.65 11.87 -6.35
CA PHE A 261 5.66 11.94 -5.27
C PHE A 261 4.57 10.88 -5.46
N MET A 262 4.36 10.03 -4.47
CA MET A 262 3.21 9.12 -4.43
C MET A 262 1.98 9.90 -3.95
N ALA A 263 1.16 10.37 -4.88
CA ALA A 263 0.15 11.40 -4.65
C ALA A 263 -1.13 10.86 -4.02
N ALA A 264 -1.56 9.67 -4.43
CA ALA A 264 -2.82 9.10 -3.98
C ALA A 264 -2.79 7.58 -3.93
N VAL A 265 -3.55 7.00 -3.00
CA VAL A 265 -3.99 5.62 -3.03
C VAL A 265 -5.42 5.55 -3.56
N CYS A 266 -5.73 4.52 -4.33
CA CYS A 266 -7.06 4.24 -4.86
C CYS A 266 -7.64 3.02 -4.16
N LEU A 267 -8.78 3.19 -3.50
CA LEU A 267 -9.43 2.18 -2.69
C LEU A 267 -10.83 1.87 -3.24
N GLN A 268 -11.10 0.61 -3.47
CA GLN A 268 -12.42 0.17 -3.92
C GLN A 268 -13.38 0.06 -2.74
N SER A 269 -14.54 0.67 -2.87
CA SER A 269 -15.68 0.51 -1.96
C SER A 269 -16.64 -0.53 -2.53
N GLY A 270 -17.22 -1.35 -1.65
CA GLY A 270 -18.31 -2.25 -2.02
C GLY A 270 -19.63 -1.51 -2.24
N GLU A 271 -19.83 -0.36 -1.58
CA GLU A 271 -21.01 0.51 -1.71
C GLU A 271 -20.62 1.97 -1.50
N LEU A 272 -20.20 2.66 -2.57
CA LEU A 272 -19.65 4.02 -2.50
C LEU A 272 -20.52 5.01 -1.72
N LYS A 273 -21.84 4.99 -1.92
CA LYS A 273 -22.75 5.89 -1.22
C LYS A 273 -22.76 5.68 0.29
N LYS A 274 -22.68 4.43 0.76
CA LYS A 274 -22.58 4.14 2.20
C LYS A 274 -21.24 4.59 2.76
N THR A 275 -20.15 4.38 2.02
CA THR A 275 -18.83 4.89 2.41
C THR A 275 -18.84 6.42 2.51
N GLN A 276 -19.40 7.13 1.52
CA GLN A 276 -19.53 8.59 1.55
C GLN A 276 -20.37 9.09 2.72
N GLN A 277 -21.48 8.40 3.01
CA GLN A 277 -22.31 8.72 4.17
C GLN A 277 -21.54 8.53 5.48
N PHE A 278 -20.87 7.40 5.66
CA PHE A 278 -20.04 7.12 6.84
C PHE A 278 -19.00 8.23 7.06
N LEU A 279 -18.27 8.60 6.01
CA LEU A 279 -17.25 9.66 6.07
C LEU A 279 -17.85 11.02 6.43
N SER A 280 -19.01 11.36 5.85
CA SER A 280 -19.74 12.59 6.17
C SER A 280 -20.18 12.64 7.64
N GLU A 281 -20.69 11.53 8.17
CA GLU A 281 -21.07 11.40 9.58
C GLU A 281 -19.88 11.49 10.53
N ALA A 282 -18.71 11.02 10.08
CA ALA A 282 -17.43 11.17 10.78
C ALA A 282 -16.83 12.58 10.64
N GLY A 283 -17.49 13.51 9.91
CA GLY A 283 -16.97 14.85 9.68
C GLY A 283 -15.74 14.89 8.75
N VAL A 284 -15.67 13.97 7.78
CA VAL A 284 -14.65 13.94 6.74
C VAL A 284 -15.30 14.42 5.43
N SER A 285 -14.69 15.45 4.83
CA SER A 285 -15.16 15.97 3.53
C SER A 285 -14.61 15.16 2.39
N THR A 286 -15.47 14.86 1.42
CA THR A 286 -15.06 14.24 0.15
C THR A 286 -15.39 15.15 -1.01
N SER A 287 -14.53 15.18 -2.03
CA SER A 287 -14.76 15.89 -3.31
C SER A 287 -15.10 14.88 -4.40
N PRO A 288 -16.14 15.07 -5.21
CA PRO A 288 -16.46 14.17 -6.30
C PRO A 288 -15.40 14.25 -7.40
N LEU A 289 -14.94 13.10 -7.90
CA LEU A 289 -14.11 12.97 -9.10
C LEU A 289 -14.95 12.52 -10.30
N SER A 290 -15.94 11.67 -10.05
CA SER A 290 -16.96 11.22 -11.01
C SER A 290 -18.23 10.83 -10.22
N ASP A 291 -19.25 10.30 -10.92
CA ASP A 291 -20.43 9.71 -10.27
C ASP A 291 -20.09 8.45 -9.46
N HIS A 292 -18.91 7.86 -9.73
CA HIS A 292 -18.44 6.59 -9.18
C HIS A 292 -17.14 6.70 -8.38
N ALA A 293 -16.62 7.92 -8.17
CA ALA A 293 -15.38 8.14 -7.42
C ALA A 293 -15.39 9.44 -6.62
N SER A 294 -14.77 9.43 -5.46
CA SER A 294 -14.58 10.56 -4.56
C SER A 294 -13.17 10.64 -4.02
N LEU A 295 -12.72 11.84 -3.71
CA LEU A 295 -11.40 12.17 -3.19
C LEU A 295 -11.49 12.62 -1.73
N ILE A 296 -10.66 12.05 -0.87
CA ILE A 296 -10.32 12.58 0.46
C ILE A 296 -9.01 13.33 0.32
N SER A 297 -8.98 14.56 0.83
CA SER A 297 -7.78 15.42 0.81
C SER A 297 -6.64 14.82 1.62
N PRO A 298 -5.36 15.06 1.23
CA PRO A 298 -4.19 14.65 2.02
C PRO A 298 -4.21 15.15 3.47
N ILE A 299 -4.81 16.32 3.72
CA ILE A 299 -4.91 16.88 5.06
C ILE A 299 -5.79 16.02 6.00
N ASP A 300 -6.81 15.34 5.44
CA ASP A 300 -7.72 14.45 6.17
C ASP A 300 -7.27 12.98 6.11
N ALA A 301 -6.15 12.69 5.43
CA ALA A 301 -5.66 11.34 5.17
C ALA A 301 -4.15 11.20 5.42
N ALA A 302 -3.64 11.90 6.44
CA ALA A 302 -2.26 11.81 6.92
C ALA A 302 -1.19 12.02 5.82
N GLY A 303 -1.42 12.97 4.90
CA GLY A 303 -0.43 13.44 3.94
C GLY A 303 -0.48 12.82 2.55
N ALA A 304 -1.35 11.83 2.30
CA ALA A 304 -1.59 11.32 0.95
C ALA A 304 -3.09 11.33 0.62
N ALA A 305 -3.46 11.68 -0.59
CA ALA A 305 -4.85 11.63 -1.02
C ALA A 305 -5.39 10.18 -1.03
N ILE A 306 -6.67 10.02 -0.70
CA ILE A 306 -7.37 8.74 -0.86
C ILE A 306 -8.49 8.93 -1.89
N ILE A 307 -8.44 8.15 -2.96
CA ILE A 307 -9.50 8.05 -3.94
C ILE A 307 -10.34 6.83 -3.60
N ILE A 308 -11.64 7.02 -3.41
CA ILE A 308 -12.60 5.94 -3.16
C ILE A 308 -13.44 5.79 -4.42
N PHE A 309 -13.55 4.59 -4.96
CA PHE A 309 -14.32 4.30 -6.17
C PHE A 309 -15.13 3.00 -6.02
N ASP A 310 -16.19 2.85 -6.79
CA ASP A 310 -16.98 1.63 -6.85
C ASP A 310 -16.62 0.76 -8.08
N GLU A 311 -17.31 -0.36 -8.28
CA GLU A 311 -17.07 -1.30 -9.36
C GLU A 311 -17.33 -0.75 -10.79
N ASN A 312 -18.03 0.39 -10.90
CA ASN A 312 -18.37 1.01 -12.18
C ASN A 312 -17.30 2.01 -12.65
N ASP A 313 -16.25 2.24 -11.86
CA ASP A 313 -15.11 3.08 -12.21
C ASP A 313 -13.80 2.33 -12.05
N VAL A 314 -12.73 2.88 -12.58
CA VAL A 314 -11.38 2.29 -12.51
C VAL A 314 -10.39 3.37 -12.16
N TRP A 315 -9.76 3.22 -10.99
CA TRP A 315 -8.73 4.13 -10.50
C TRP A 315 -7.43 3.40 -10.13
N PRO A 316 -6.27 3.92 -10.51
CA PRO A 316 -6.06 5.07 -11.43
C PRO A 316 -6.75 4.85 -12.78
N PRO A 317 -7.16 5.93 -13.49
CA PRO A 317 -7.82 5.78 -14.78
C PRO A 317 -6.89 5.10 -15.79
N ARG A 318 -7.48 4.48 -16.81
CA ARG A 318 -6.69 4.05 -17.98
C ARG A 318 -6.25 5.27 -18.78
N ALA A 319 -5.02 5.25 -19.25
CA ALA A 319 -4.52 6.26 -20.16
C ALA A 319 -5.08 6.10 -21.56
#